data_a62d0c522023f421b48edd7fd0b56334
#
_entry.id   a62d0c522023f421b48edd7fd0b56334
#
_cell.length_a   1.000
_cell.length_b   1.000
_cell.length_c   1.000
_cell.angle_alpha   90.00
_cell.angle_beta   90.00
_cell.angle_gamma   90.00
#
_symmetry.space_group_name_H-M   'P 1'
#
loop_
_entity.id
_entity.type
_entity.pdbx_description
1 polymer ?
#
loop_
_entity_poly.entity_id
_entity_poly.type
_entity_poly.pdbx_seq_one_letter_code
_entity_poly.pdbx_strand_id
1 'polypeptide(L)'
;MIPQYGEGFAGSGADAAHVNTVLGRRDGPVGTAWATALASPSVGHVPFVVVARPNLPVVPFTLFVNKASIAGDRHGVLTWGAAQAGVAAGVIDSALGDGHSELCLIVAVWVSPQASDEEAVFEHNRAATTAAIEMGRIGGPDLSALAELDVPENPFFRRP
;
A
#
# COMPACT_ATOMS: atom_id res chain seq x y z
N MET A 1 -13.52 8.25 14.24
CA MET A 1 -13.34 7.98 12.80
C MET A 1 -13.38 6.47 12.59
N ILE A 2 -14.24 5.99 11.70
CA ILE A 2 -14.29 4.59 11.28
C ILE A 2 -13.05 4.33 10.41
N PRO A 3 -12.38 3.16 10.54
CA PRO A 3 -11.28 2.80 9.63
C PRO A 3 -11.69 2.87 8.16
N GLN A 4 -10.83 3.44 7.34
CA GLN A 4 -11.03 3.56 5.90
C GLN A 4 -10.17 2.51 5.20
N TYR A 5 -10.81 1.66 4.42
CA TYR A 5 -10.16 0.59 3.67
C TYR A 5 -10.10 0.97 2.20
N GLY A 6 -8.93 0.83 1.59
CA GLY A 6 -8.74 1.13 0.18
C GLY A 6 -7.98 0.03 -0.54
N GLU A 7 -8.20 -0.03 -1.83
CA GLU A 7 -7.50 -0.92 -2.76
C GLU A 7 -7.09 -0.11 -3.98
N GLY A 8 -5.87 -0.33 -4.46
CA GLY A 8 -5.35 0.29 -5.67
C GLY A 8 -4.47 -0.69 -6.44
N PHE A 9 -4.64 -0.69 -7.74
CA PHE A 9 -3.83 -1.44 -8.69
C PHE A 9 -3.30 -0.51 -9.77
N ALA A 10 -2.03 -0.67 -10.14
CA ALA A 10 -1.41 0.10 -11.22
C ALA A 10 -0.39 -0.74 -11.98
N GLY A 11 -0.25 -0.44 -13.27
CA GLY A 11 0.67 -1.12 -14.16
C GLY A 11 0.17 -2.47 -14.68
N SER A 12 1.10 -3.23 -15.26
CA SER A 12 0.84 -4.55 -15.82
C SER A 12 2.10 -5.42 -15.73
N GLY A 13 1.93 -6.73 -15.90
CA GLY A 13 3.05 -7.69 -15.87
C GLY A 13 3.70 -7.81 -14.50
N ALA A 14 5.00 -8.13 -14.49
CA ALA A 14 5.76 -8.39 -13.27
C ALA A 14 6.00 -7.12 -12.42
N ASP A 15 6.08 -5.95 -13.04
CA ASP A 15 6.37 -4.68 -12.36
C ASP A 15 5.09 -3.96 -11.87
N ALA A 16 3.91 -4.60 -12.03
CA ALA A 16 2.64 -4.08 -11.53
C ALA A 16 2.61 -4.01 -10.00
N ALA A 17 1.87 -3.05 -9.48
CA ALA A 17 1.64 -2.88 -8.05
C ALA A 17 0.20 -3.18 -7.65
N HIS A 18 0.03 -3.86 -6.53
CA HIS A 18 -1.25 -4.04 -5.86
C HIS A 18 -1.13 -3.65 -4.40
N VAL A 19 -1.85 -2.60 -4.03
CA VAL A 19 -1.75 -1.94 -2.72
C VAL A 19 -3.11 -2.00 -2.03
N ASN A 20 -3.11 -2.41 -0.76
CA ASN A 20 -4.26 -2.22 0.11
C ASN A 20 -3.90 -1.29 1.25
N THR A 21 -4.82 -0.41 1.62
CA THR A 21 -4.62 0.58 2.69
C THR A 21 -5.65 0.44 3.79
N VAL A 22 -5.22 0.72 5.02
CA VAL A 22 -6.11 0.92 6.17
C VAL A 22 -5.69 2.19 6.87
N LEU A 23 -6.50 3.24 6.76
CA LEU A 23 -6.30 4.54 7.41
C LEU A 23 -7.21 4.68 8.63
N GLY A 24 -6.67 5.14 9.74
CA GLY A 24 -7.45 5.38 10.94
C GLY A 24 -6.69 6.12 12.02
N ARG A 25 -7.33 6.33 13.16
CA ARG A 25 -6.73 7.04 14.30
C ARG A 25 -5.62 6.22 14.97
N ARG A 26 -4.57 6.90 15.41
CA ARG A 26 -3.45 6.31 16.16
C ARG A 26 -3.88 5.76 17.52
N ASP A 27 -4.87 6.36 18.15
CA ASP A 27 -5.47 5.93 19.42
C ASP A 27 -6.64 4.95 19.26
N GLY A 28 -6.84 4.42 18.04
CA GLY A 28 -7.90 3.50 17.67
C GLY A 28 -7.41 2.11 17.24
N PRO A 29 -8.31 1.29 16.69
CA PRO A 29 -7.97 -0.08 16.30
C PRO A 29 -6.88 -0.14 15.23
N VAL A 30 -6.81 0.83 14.32
CA VAL A 30 -5.75 0.89 13.30
C VAL A 30 -4.38 1.16 13.94
N GLY A 31 -4.31 2.07 14.93
CA GLY A 31 -3.07 2.34 15.66
C GLY A 31 -2.59 1.12 16.47
N THR A 32 -3.52 0.38 17.07
CA THR A 32 -3.19 -0.88 17.74
C THR A 32 -2.63 -1.92 16.76
N ALA A 33 -3.29 -2.11 15.62
CA ALA A 33 -2.83 -3.04 14.57
C ALA A 33 -1.46 -2.62 14.01
N TRP A 34 -1.26 -1.33 13.78
CA TRP A 34 0.00 -0.74 13.29
C TRP A 34 1.16 -1.04 14.24
N ALA A 35 0.99 -0.75 15.53
CA ALA A 35 2.02 -0.99 16.55
C ALA A 35 2.29 -2.48 16.74
N THR A 36 1.25 -3.31 16.74
CA THR A 36 1.38 -4.76 16.86
C THR A 36 2.14 -5.35 15.68
N ALA A 37 1.80 -4.95 14.45
CA ALA A 37 2.47 -5.45 13.26
C ALA A 37 3.95 -5.08 13.24
N LEU A 38 4.31 -3.83 13.60
CA LEU A 38 5.72 -3.41 13.69
C LEU A 38 6.50 -4.19 14.74
N ALA A 39 5.87 -4.53 15.87
CA ALA A 39 6.51 -5.25 16.97
C ALA A 39 6.56 -6.78 16.77
N SER A 40 5.87 -7.31 15.76
CA SER A 40 5.72 -8.75 15.55
C SER A 40 6.10 -9.16 14.12
N PRO A 41 7.35 -8.94 13.69
CA PRO A 41 7.78 -9.38 12.38
C PRO A 41 7.75 -10.91 12.26
N SER A 42 7.46 -11.40 11.05
CA SER A 42 7.52 -12.82 10.73
C SER A 42 8.49 -13.10 9.58
N VAL A 43 8.89 -14.36 9.43
CA VAL A 43 9.86 -14.74 8.38
C VAL A 43 9.34 -14.33 7.00
N GLY A 44 10.13 -13.56 6.27
CA GLY A 44 9.80 -13.04 4.94
C GLY A 44 8.82 -11.86 4.92
N HIS A 45 8.28 -11.47 6.07
CA HIS A 45 7.34 -10.35 6.21
C HIS A 45 7.77 -9.45 7.38
N VAL A 46 8.62 -8.48 7.07
CA VAL A 46 9.18 -7.55 8.07
C VAL A 46 8.57 -6.16 7.84
N PRO A 47 7.56 -5.78 8.63
CA PRO A 47 6.98 -4.45 8.54
C PRO A 47 7.98 -3.36 8.96
N PHE A 48 7.91 -2.21 8.31
CA PHE A 48 8.76 -1.06 8.65
C PHE A 48 8.04 0.26 8.39
N VAL A 49 8.53 1.31 9.05
CA VAL A 49 8.00 2.67 8.88
C VAL A 49 8.46 3.25 7.55
N VAL A 50 7.50 3.73 6.76
CA VAL A 50 7.77 4.39 5.48
C VAL A 50 8.42 5.75 5.71
N VAL A 51 9.51 6.02 5.00
CA VAL A 51 10.23 7.28 5.10
C VAL A 51 10.31 7.99 3.74
N ALA A 52 10.19 9.32 3.76
CA ALA A 52 10.46 10.16 2.61
C ALA A 52 11.99 10.27 2.35
N ARG A 53 12.77 10.20 3.42
CA ARG A 53 14.24 10.09 3.42
C ARG A 53 14.70 9.61 4.80
N PRO A 54 15.96 9.19 4.98
CA PRO A 54 16.46 8.78 6.28
C PRO A 54 16.12 9.79 7.39
N ASN A 55 15.56 9.28 8.50
CA ASN A 55 15.11 10.05 9.67
C ASN A 55 13.92 10.99 9.43
N LEU A 56 13.23 10.89 8.28
CA LEU A 56 12.04 11.67 7.99
C LEU A 56 10.91 10.74 7.52
N PRO A 57 10.08 10.22 8.44
CA PRO A 57 8.92 9.42 8.07
C PRO A 57 7.87 10.28 7.35
N VAL A 58 7.06 9.65 6.51
CA VAL A 58 5.88 10.31 5.93
C VAL A 58 4.76 10.46 6.97
N VAL A 59 3.88 11.43 6.75
CA VAL A 59 2.70 11.66 7.60
C VAL A 59 1.44 11.55 6.73
N PRO A 60 0.41 10.78 7.20
CA PRO A 60 0.33 10.03 8.46
C PRO A 60 1.42 8.95 8.57
N PHE A 61 1.80 8.62 9.82
CA PHE A 61 2.79 7.56 10.03
C PHE A 61 2.34 6.27 9.34
N THR A 62 3.11 5.86 8.36
CA THR A 62 2.76 4.76 7.45
C THR A 62 3.60 3.53 7.74
N LEU A 63 2.94 2.39 7.91
CA LEU A 63 3.57 1.08 8.03
C LEU A 63 3.49 0.37 6.68
N PHE A 64 4.64 0.00 6.14
CA PHE A 64 4.74 -0.87 4.97
C PHE A 64 4.68 -2.33 5.40
N VAL A 65 3.83 -3.11 4.77
CA VAL A 65 3.72 -4.56 4.97
C VAL A 65 3.80 -5.25 3.62
N ASN A 66 4.86 -6.03 3.37
CA ASN A 66 4.97 -6.80 2.14
C ASN A 66 4.04 -8.02 2.16
N LYS A 67 3.23 -8.20 1.12
CA LYS A 67 2.32 -9.35 0.96
C LYS A 67 3.01 -10.62 0.45
N ALA A 68 4.10 -10.48 -0.30
CA ALA A 68 4.91 -11.59 -0.77
C ALA A 68 6.15 -11.76 0.09
N SER A 69 6.50 -12.98 0.46
CA SER A 69 7.79 -13.27 1.09
C SER A 69 8.94 -12.87 0.17
N ILE A 70 10.01 -12.32 0.74
CA ILE A 70 11.18 -11.91 -0.04
C ILE A 70 11.85 -13.14 -0.66
N ALA A 71 11.97 -13.14 -1.99
CA ALA A 71 12.45 -14.24 -2.81
C ALA A 71 13.88 -14.04 -3.35
N GLY A 72 14.71 -13.34 -2.61
CA GLY A 72 16.12 -13.08 -2.95
C GLY A 72 16.46 -11.59 -2.97
N ASP A 73 17.74 -11.29 -3.20
CA ASP A 73 18.29 -9.93 -3.03
C ASP A 73 17.61 -8.90 -3.93
N ARG A 74 17.43 -9.22 -5.21
CA ARG A 74 16.79 -8.30 -6.15
C ARG A 74 15.36 -7.95 -5.74
N HIS A 75 14.57 -8.96 -5.36
CA HIS A 75 13.21 -8.75 -4.86
C HIS A 75 13.20 -7.91 -3.57
N GLY A 76 14.17 -8.15 -2.68
CA GLY A 76 14.36 -7.33 -1.48
C GLY A 76 14.66 -5.87 -1.80
N VAL A 77 15.60 -5.62 -2.70
CA VAL A 77 15.97 -4.26 -3.15
C VAL A 77 14.77 -3.53 -3.75
N LEU A 78 13.99 -4.17 -4.62
CA LEU A 78 12.79 -3.57 -5.21
C LEU A 78 11.70 -3.31 -4.17
N THR A 79 11.48 -4.25 -3.24
CA THR A 79 10.43 -4.12 -2.21
C THR A 79 10.77 -3.02 -1.20
N TRP A 80 12.00 -3.01 -0.67
CA TRP A 80 12.42 -2.05 0.36
C TRP A 80 12.95 -0.73 -0.20
N GLY A 81 13.29 -0.71 -1.49
CA GLY A 81 13.75 0.48 -2.22
C GLY A 81 12.62 1.12 -3.03
N ALA A 82 12.47 0.72 -4.29
CA ALA A 82 11.56 1.34 -5.25
C ALA A 82 10.10 1.34 -4.79
N ALA A 83 9.58 0.19 -4.32
CA ALA A 83 8.19 0.12 -3.87
C ALA A 83 7.94 0.96 -2.61
N GLN A 84 8.86 0.94 -1.63
CA GLN A 84 8.77 1.79 -0.44
C GLN A 84 8.78 3.28 -0.81
N ALA A 85 9.69 3.68 -1.70
CA ALA A 85 9.76 5.07 -2.17
C ALA A 85 8.49 5.49 -2.93
N GLY A 86 7.94 4.60 -3.76
CA GLY A 86 6.66 4.81 -4.43
C GLY A 86 5.51 4.98 -3.45
N VAL A 87 5.43 4.13 -2.42
CA VAL A 87 4.45 4.28 -1.34
C VAL A 87 4.62 5.63 -0.63
N ALA A 88 5.84 6.03 -0.30
CA ALA A 88 6.11 7.32 0.33
C ALA A 88 5.60 8.49 -0.53
N ALA A 89 5.89 8.47 -1.83
CA ALA A 89 5.42 9.47 -2.78
C ALA A 89 3.89 9.47 -2.89
N GLY A 90 3.25 8.30 -2.99
CA GLY A 90 1.79 8.20 -3.06
C GLY A 90 1.07 8.70 -1.80
N VAL A 91 1.65 8.49 -0.62
CA VAL A 91 1.13 9.08 0.64
C VAL A 91 1.23 10.60 0.62
N ILE A 92 2.36 11.15 0.16
CA ILE A 92 2.57 12.58 0.04
C ILE A 92 1.60 13.19 -0.98
N ASP A 93 1.44 12.57 -2.13
CA ASP A 93 0.55 13.04 -3.22
C ASP A 93 -0.93 13.00 -2.84
N SER A 94 -1.33 12.08 -1.96
CA SER A 94 -2.72 11.95 -1.50
C SER A 94 -3.24 13.19 -0.75
N ALA A 95 -2.38 14.17 -0.49
CA ALA A 95 -2.71 15.45 0.14
C ALA A 95 -3.71 15.27 1.28
N LEU A 96 -3.40 14.34 2.19
CA LEU A 96 -4.26 14.04 3.33
C LEU A 96 -4.45 15.27 4.27
N GLY A 97 -3.95 16.46 3.89
CA GLY A 97 -4.19 17.78 4.51
C GLY A 97 -3.56 17.98 5.89
N ASP A 98 -3.69 19.16 6.45
CA ASP A 98 -3.24 19.51 7.80
C ASP A 98 -4.11 18.81 8.86
N GLY A 99 -3.50 18.13 9.84
CA GLY A 99 -4.22 17.45 10.93
C GLY A 99 -4.05 15.94 10.99
N HIS A 100 -3.24 15.34 10.10
CA HIS A 100 -3.05 13.87 10.04
C HIS A 100 -2.00 13.32 11.01
N SER A 101 -1.41 14.13 11.89
CA SER A 101 -0.56 13.64 12.97
C SER A 101 -1.28 12.70 13.94
N GLU A 102 -2.62 12.78 14.00
CA GLU A 102 -3.48 11.90 14.79
C GLU A 102 -3.82 10.58 14.09
N LEU A 103 -3.46 10.45 12.81
CA LEU A 103 -3.74 9.28 12.00
C LEU A 103 -2.52 8.41 11.83
N CYS A 104 -2.75 7.15 11.50
CA CYS A 104 -1.76 6.23 10.98
C CYS A 104 -2.33 5.44 9.81
N LEU A 105 -1.46 4.98 8.95
CA LEU A 105 -1.77 4.24 7.75
C LEU A 105 -1.02 2.91 7.75
N ILE A 106 -1.70 1.83 7.42
CA ILE A 106 -1.10 0.55 7.06
C ILE A 106 -1.21 0.40 5.55
N VAL A 107 -0.10 0.09 4.90
CA VAL A 107 -0.03 -0.13 3.45
C VAL A 107 0.51 -1.54 3.20
N ALA A 108 -0.37 -2.43 2.78
CA ALA A 108 0.01 -3.79 2.39
C ALA A 108 0.30 -3.82 0.88
N VAL A 109 1.55 -4.15 0.52
CA VAL A 109 2.10 -4.02 -0.83
C VAL A 109 2.47 -5.39 -1.39
N TRP A 110 2.05 -5.66 -2.61
CA TRP A 110 2.53 -6.80 -3.36
C TRP A 110 3.52 -6.35 -4.44
N VAL A 111 4.74 -6.89 -4.38
CA VAL A 111 5.77 -6.77 -5.41
C VAL A 111 6.04 -8.17 -5.94
N SER A 112 6.03 -8.34 -7.24
CA SER A 112 6.34 -9.65 -7.84
C SER A 112 7.80 -10.03 -7.62
N PRO A 113 8.09 -11.30 -7.25
CA PRO A 113 9.46 -11.80 -7.27
C PRO A 113 10.15 -11.73 -8.64
N GLN A 114 9.37 -11.56 -9.70
CA GLN A 114 9.86 -11.43 -11.08
C GLN A 114 9.99 -9.97 -11.53
N ALA A 115 9.67 -9.01 -10.66
CA ALA A 115 9.84 -7.59 -10.97
C ALA A 115 11.31 -7.25 -11.24
N SER A 116 11.55 -6.35 -12.18
CA SER A 116 12.90 -6.05 -12.65
C SER A 116 13.16 -4.58 -12.97
N ASP A 117 12.12 -3.80 -13.23
CA ASP A 117 12.21 -2.38 -13.55
C ASP A 117 11.94 -1.53 -12.30
N GLU A 118 12.99 -0.89 -11.76
CA GLU A 118 12.90 -0.08 -10.54
C GLU A 118 11.99 1.13 -10.71
N GLU A 119 12.07 1.80 -11.86
CA GLU A 119 11.26 2.99 -12.13
C GLU A 119 9.79 2.62 -12.27
N ALA A 120 9.48 1.55 -13.01
CA ALA A 120 8.13 1.04 -13.11
C ALA A 120 7.57 0.61 -11.76
N VAL A 121 8.34 -0.10 -10.93
CA VAL A 121 7.93 -0.48 -9.57
C VAL A 121 7.68 0.76 -8.72
N PHE A 122 8.52 1.78 -8.78
CA PHE A 122 8.32 3.05 -8.07
C PHE A 122 7.01 3.73 -8.50
N GLU A 123 6.83 4.00 -9.79
CA GLU A 123 5.68 4.75 -10.31
C GLU A 123 4.36 3.98 -10.11
N HIS A 124 4.37 2.66 -10.30
CA HIS A 124 3.16 1.86 -10.09
C HIS A 124 2.77 1.80 -8.61
N ASN A 125 3.72 1.67 -7.68
CA ASN A 125 3.40 1.71 -6.25
C ASN A 125 2.94 3.10 -5.80
N ARG A 126 3.48 4.19 -6.37
CA ARG A 126 3.01 5.56 -6.16
C ARG A 126 1.54 5.70 -6.58
N ALA A 127 1.23 5.35 -7.82
CA ALA A 127 -0.13 5.45 -8.36
C ALA A 127 -1.13 4.56 -7.61
N ALA A 128 -0.77 3.30 -7.33
CA ALA A 128 -1.62 2.37 -6.61
C ALA A 128 -1.88 2.82 -5.16
N THR A 129 -0.88 3.42 -4.49
CA THR A 129 -1.04 3.94 -3.12
C THR A 129 -1.98 5.13 -3.09
N THR A 130 -1.81 6.08 -4.01
CA THR A 130 -2.71 7.24 -4.13
C THR A 130 -4.15 6.77 -4.38
N ALA A 131 -4.36 5.88 -5.35
CA ALA A 131 -5.69 5.34 -5.67
C ALA A 131 -6.33 4.61 -4.48
N ALA A 132 -5.56 3.79 -3.75
CA ALA A 132 -6.05 3.08 -2.58
C ALA A 132 -6.49 4.04 -1.46
N ILE A 133 -5.71 5.08 -1.18
CA ILE A 133 -6.06 6.09 -0.17
C ILE A 133 -7.33 6.83 -0.58
N GLU A 134 -7.43 7.24 -1.83
CA GLU A 134 -8.62 7.94 -2.35
C GLU A 134 -9.87 7.07 -2.26
N MET A 135 -9.81 5.82 -2.69
CA MET A 135 -10.92 4.87 -2.56
C MET A 135 -11.39 4.75 -1.11
N GLY A 136 -10.47 4.59 -0.16
CA GLY A 136 -10.82 4.52 1.27
C GLY A 136 -11.52 5.78 1.78
N ARG A 137 -11.12 6.96 1.30
CA ARG A 137 -11.67 8.26 1.71
C ARG A 137 -13.09 8.51 1.20
N ILE A 138 -13.41 8.06 0.00
CA ILE A 138 -14.78 8.20 -0.57
C ILE A 138 -15.77 7.20 -0.01
N GLY A 139 -15.36 6.33 0.90
CA GLY A 139 -16.25 5.40 1.59
C GLY A 139 -16.32 4.01 0.97
N GLY A 140 -15.42 3.68 0.07
CA GLY A 140 -15.32 2.38 -0.57
C GLY A 140 -15.80 2.35 -2.02
N PRO A 141 -15.99 1.15 -2.59
CA PRO A 141 -16.33 0.98 -4.00
C PRO A 141 -17.75 1.45 -4.32
N ASP A 142 -17.97 1.76 -5.60
CA ASP A 142 -19.31 2.00 -6.13
C ASP A 142 -20.12 0.70 -6.12
N LEU A 143 -21.13 0.65 -5.26
CA LEU A 143 -21.99 -0.53 -5.12
C LEU A 143 -22.85 -0.79 -6.37
N SER A 144 -23.14 0.23 -7.17
CA SER A 144 -23.86 0.05 -8.44
C SER A 144 -22.99 -0.70 -9.45
N ALA A 145 -21.71 -0.37 -9.54
CA ALA A 145 -20.76 -1.08 -10.39
C ALA A 145 -20.60 -2.56 -9.97
N LEU A 146 -20.65 -2.84 -8.67
CA LEU A 146 -20.63 -4.23 -8.18
C LEU A 146 -21.89 -5.01 -8.55
N ALA A 147 -23.06 -4.34 -8.55
CA ALA A 147 -24.33 -4.97 -8.92
C ALA A 147 -24.43 -5.29 -10.43
N GLU A 148 -23.71 -4.53 -11.25
CA GLU A 148 -23.67 -4.71 -12.71
C GLU A 148 -22.59 -5.70 -13.16
N LEU A 149 -21.73 -6.17 -12.24
CA LEU A 149 -20.62 -7.05 -12.55
C LEU A 149 -21.12 -8.50 -12.76
N ASP A 150 -21.01 -8.98 -13.98
CA ASP A 150 -21.40 -10.35 -14.34
C ASP A 150 -20.46 -11.40 -13.70
N VAL A 151 -19.16 -11.14 -13.79
CA VAL A 151 -18.10 -12.04 -13.29
C VAL A 151 -16.97 -11.23 -12.70
N PRO A 152 -16.56 -11.52 -11.44
CA PRO A 152 -15.35 -10.92 -10.88
C PRO A 152 -14.11 -11.28 -11.70
N GLU A 153 -13.28 -10.28 -11.97
CA GLU A 153 -11.98 -10.46 -12.62
C GLU A 153 -10.89 -9.71 -11.85
N ASN A 154 -9.66 -10.06 -12.10
CA ASN A 154 -8.50 -9.40 -11.53
C ASN A 154 -7.32 -9.48 -12.50
N PRO A 155 -6.17 -8.82 -12.23
CA PRO A 155 -5.03 -8.81 -13.15
C PRO A 155 -4.46 -10.17 -13.52
N PHE A 156 -4.75 -11.21 -12.73
CA PHE A 156 -4.25 -12.57 -12.92
C PHE A 156 -5.33 -13.55 -13.39
N PHE A 157 -6.59 -13.12 -13.42
CA PHE A 157 -7.71 -13.94 -13.85
C PHE A 157 -8.68 -13.11 -14.68
N ARG A 158 -8.77 -13.45 -15.97
CA ARG A 158 -9.81 -12.95 -16.89
C ARG A 158 -10.47 -14.14 -17.54
N ARG A 159 -11.77 -14.10 -17.66
CA ARG A 159 -12.47 -15.11 -18.44
C ARG A 159 -12.08 -14.98 -19.92
N PRO A 160 -11.79 -16.11 -20.62
CA PRO A 160 -11.53 -16.11 -22.04
C PRO A 160 -12.77 -15.67 -22.84
#